data_abc2ac39913d4769691f9a271a0c87de
#
_entry.id   abc2ac39913d4769691f9a271a0c87de
#
_cell.length_a   1.000
_cell.length_b   1.000
_cell.length_c   1.000
_cell.angle_alpha   90.00
_cell.angle_beta   90.00
_cell.angle_gamma   90.00
#
_symmetry.space_group_name_H-M   'P 1'
#
loop_
_entity.id
_entity.type
_entity.pdbx_description
1 polymer ?
#
loop_
_entity_poly.entity_id
_entity_poly.type
_entity_poly.pdbx_seq_one_letter_code
_entity_poly.pdbx_strand_id
1 'polypeptide(L)'
;MTPFDVPGVGAVERASYPYPWSEGIFRDCLRVGYLCRVAENDGEIVAYGIVAMGAGEAHVLNICVAGHVRGRGIGRRMLMLLIERSVQAGMQDVFLEVRPSNPHAIALYQSLGFVEVGRRRGYYQAEVGREDALVLKLSLPVKSDG
;
A
#
# COMPACT_ATOMS: atom_id res chain seq x y z
N MET A 1 9.48 -8.21 -5.03
CA MET A 1 9.32 -7.67 -6.40
C MET A 1 10.67 -7.47 -7.04
N THR A 2 10.81 -7.89 -8.27
CA THR A 2 12.01 -7.69 -9.08
C THR A 2 11.63 -6.87 -10.33
N PRO A 3 12.62 -6.37 -11.10
CA PRO A 3 12.30 -5.68 -12.35
C PRO A 3 11.49 -6.53 -13.34
N PHE A 4 11.63 -7.85 -13.29
CA PHE A 4 10.84 -8.77 -14.13
C PHE A 4 9.35 -8.78 -13.76
N ASP A 5 9.01 -8.41 -12.53
CA ASP A 5 7.61 -8.36 -12.06
C ASP A 5 6.90 -7.08 -12.51
N VAL A 6 7.63 -6.03 -12.87
CA VAL A 6 7.06 -4.70 -13.15
C VAL A 6 5.98 -4.71 -14.23
N PRO A 7 6.11 -5.43 -15.36
CA PRO A 7 5.02 -5.47 -16.33
C PRO A 7 3.72 -6.05 -15.76
N GLY A 8 3.80 -7.11 -14.95
CA GLY A 8 2.65 -7.72 -14.30
C GLY A 8 2.03 -6.81 -13.24
N VAL A 9 2.85 -6.15 -12.44
CA VAL A 9 2.42 -5.14 -11.45
C VAL A 9 1.70 -3.99 -12.16
N GLY A 10 2.30 -3.47 -13.22
CA GLY A 10 1.71 -2.39 -14.00
C GLY A 10 0.36 -2.76 -14.61
N ALA A 11 0.20 -4.01 -15.04
CA ALA A 11 -1.08 -4.51 -15.58
C ALA A 11 -2.17 -4.50 -14.50
N VAL A 12 -1.87 -4.95 -13.27
CA VAL A 12 -2.81 -4.91 -12.15
C VAL A 12 -3.16 -3.46 -11.79
N GLU A 13 -2.18 -2.59 -11.76
CA GLU A 13 -2.37 -1.16 -11.47
C GLU A 13 -3.32 -0.52 -12.51
N ARG A 14 -3.06 -0.70 -13.80
CA ARG A 14 -3.87 -0.13 -14.88
C ARG A 14 -5.32 -0.65 -14.85
N ALA A 15 -5.50 -1.92 -14.51
CA ALA A 15 -6.83 -2.53 -14.42
C ALA A 15 -7.62 -2.07 -13.19
N SER A 16 -6.93 -1.58 -12.15
CA SER A 16 -7.53 -1.28 -10.85
C SER A 16 -7.79 0.21 -10.62
N TYR A 17 -7.02 1.09 -11.26
CA TYR A 17 -7.07 2.53 -10.98
C TYR A 17 -7.27 3.35 -12.25
N PRO A 18 -8.13 4.40 -12.20
CA PRO A 18 -8.33 5.30 -13.35
C PRO A 18 -7.11 6.20 -13.63
N TYR A 19 -6.27 6.45 -12.61
CA TYR A 19 -5.05 7.25 -12.73
C TYR A 19 -3.86 6.42 -12.25
N PRO A 20 -3.44 5.40 -13.03
CA PRO A 20 -2.44 4.44 -12.57
C PRO A 20 -1.03 5.01 -12.58
N TRP A 21 -0.18 4.47 -11.70
CA TRP A 21 1.26 4.68 -11.79
C TRP A 21 1.79 4.05 -13.08
N SER A 22 2.78 4.68 -13.70
CA SER A 22 3.52 4.09 -14.81
C SER A 22 4.45 2.98 -14.33
N GLU A 23 4.87 2.10 -15.23
CA GLU A 23 5.89 1.10 -14.91
C GLU A 23 7.20 1.75 -14.47
N GLY A 24 7.53 2.94 -15.02
CA GLY A 24 8.70 3.70 -14.60
C GLY A 24 8.71 4.07 -13.13
N ILE A 25 7.54 4.42 -12.59
CA ILE A 25 7.41 4.73 -11.14
C ILE A 25 7.72 3.48 -10.32
N PHE A 26 7.23 2.30 -10.71
CA PHE A 26 7.54 1.05 -10.01
C PHE A 26 9.03 0.72 -10.08
N ARG A 27 9.66 0.92 -11.23
CA ARG A 27 11.12 0.71 -11.37
C ARG A 27 11.89 1.67 -10.46
N ASP A 28 11.45 2.92 -10.36
CA ASP A 28 12.08 3.91 -9.47
C ASP A 28 11.97 3.48 -8.01
N CYS A 29 10.83 2.94 -7.59
CA CYS A 29 10.65 2.41 -6.23
C CYS A 29 11.67 1.30 -5.91
N LEU A 30 11.88 0.39 -6.86
CA LEU A 30 12.89 -0.66 -6.72
C LEU A 30 14.31 -0.08 -6.65
N ARG A 31 14.61 0.88 -7.52
CA ARG A 31 15.94 1.51 -7.62
C ARG A 31 16.31 2.25 -6.34
N VAL A 32 15.37 2.97 -5.72
CA VAL A 32 15.64 3.71 -4.48
C VAL A 32 15.61 2.82 -3.23
N GLY A 33 15.25 1.54 -3.38
CA GLY A 33 15.32 0.58 -2.29
C GLY A 33 14.10 0.53 -1.38
N TYR A 34 12.93 0.97 -1.85
CA TYR A 34 11.70 0.81 -1.09
C TYR A 34 11.36 -0.67 -0.92
N LEU A 35 10.62 -1.00 0.14
CA LEU A 35 10.09 -2.35 0.34
C LEU A 35 8.99 -2.59 -0.70
N CYS A 36 9.24 -3.50 -1.64
CA CYS A 36 8.32 -3.81 -2.72
C CYS A 36 8.03 -5.31 -2.72
N ARG A 37 6.78 -5.70 -2.51
CA ARG A 37 6.35 -7.09 -2.43
C ARG A 37 5.27 -7.39 -3.46
N VAL A 38 5.28 -8.63 -3.96
CA VAL A 38 4.24 -9.15 -4.85
C VAL A 38 3.68 -10.45 -4.29
N ALA A 39 2.42 -10.71 -4.59
CA ALA A 39 1.81 -12.03 -4.40
C ALA A 39 1.53 -12.62 -5.77
N GLU A 40 1.88 -13.88 -5.94
CA GLU A 40 1.67 -14.64 -7.18
C GLU A 40 0.72 -15.81 -6.94
N ASN A 41 -0.06 -16.11 -7.96
CA ASN A 41 -0.92 -17.29 -8.00
C ASN A 41 -0.74 -17.92 -9.38
N ASP A 42 -0.21 -19.15 -9.40
CA ASP A 42 0.07 -19.89 -10.64
C ASP A 42 0.93 -19.08 -11.65
N GLY A 43 1.94 -18.37 -11.13
CA GLY A 43 2.86 -17.57 -11.94
C GLY A 43 2.31 -16.21 -12.35
N GLU A 44 1.10 -15.86 -11.97
CA GLU A 44 0.47 -14.58 -12.25
C GLU A 44 0.53 -13.67 -11.03
N ILE A 45 0.93 -12.40 -11.22
CA ILE A 45 0.91 -11.41 -10.15
C ILE A 45 -0.54 -11.01 -9.88
N VAL A 46 -0.97 -11.19 -8.62
CA VAL A 46 -2.34 -10.90 -8.19
C VAL A 46 -2.43 -9.80 -7.14
N ALA A 47 -1.31 -9.40 -6.56
CA ALA A 47 -1.27 -8.31 -5.58
C ALA A 47 0.14 -7.75 -5.46
N TYR A 48 0.24 -6.52 -4.97
CA TYR A 48 1.53 -5.91 -4.65
C TYR A 48 1.35 -4.86 -3.56
N GLY A 49 2.46 -4.54 -2.90
CA GLY A 49 2.53 -3.46 -1.91
C GLY A 49 3.90 -2.82 -1.92
N ILE A 50 3.92 -1.50 -1.70
CA ILE A 50 5.14 -0.69 -1.70
C ILE A 50 5.15 0.18 -0.46
N VAL A 51 6.25 0.13 0.29
CA VAL A 51 6.44 0.89 1.52
C VAL A 51 7.77 1.62 1.48
N ALA A 52 7.74 2.92 1.74
CA ALA A 52 8.93 3.73 1.99
C ALA A 52 9.14 3.80 3.51
N MET A 53 10.39 3.67 3.96
CA MET A 53 10.74 3.72 5.38
C MET A 53 11.84 4.74 5.61
N GLY A 54 11.71 5.52 6.69
CA GLY A 54 12.71 6.48 7.11
C GLY A 54 12.27 7.23 8.36
N ALA A 55 13.24 7.64 9.18
CA ALA A 55 13.00 8.43 10.40
C ALA A 55 11.98 7.80 11.36
N GLY A 56 11.96 6.46 11.46
CA GLY A 56 11.04 5.74 12.33
C GLY A 56 9.63 5.57 11.78
N GLU A 57 9.37 6.02 10.56
CA GLU A 57 8.05 5.96 9.94
C GLU A 57 8.06 5.10 8.68
N ALA A 58 7.07 4.21 8.54
CA ALA A 58 6.79 3.48 7.33
C ALA A 58 5.58 4.13 6.64
N HIS A 59 5.67 4.32 5.33
CA HIS A 59 4.60 4.91 4.56
C HIS A 59 4.20 3.94 3.44
N VAL A 60 2.98 3.43 3.49
CA VAL A 60 2.44 2.58 2.43
C VAL A 60 2.10 3.48 1.25
N LEU A 61 2.91 3.40 0.19
CA LEU A 61 2.74 4.25 -0.99
C LEU A 61 1.71 3.70 -1.95
N ASN A 62 1.58 2.37 -2.01
CA ASN A 62 0.63 1.70 -2.87
C ASN A 62 0.40 0.28 -2.38
N ILE A 63 -0.84 -0.18 -2.43
CA ILE A 63 -1.24 -1.56 -2.18
C ILE A 63 -2.45 -1.88 -3.05
N CYS A 64 -2.41 -3.00 -3.75
CA CYS A 64 -3.47 -3.35 -4.68
C CYS A 64 -3.62 -4.86 -4.80
N VAL A 65 -4.87 -5.29 -5.01
CA VAL A 65 -5.22 -6.68 -5.28
C VAL A 65 -5.99 -6.71 -6.60
N ALA A 66 -5.63 -7.64 -7.49
CA ALA A 66 -6.30 -7.82 -8.76
C ALA A 66 -7.79 -8.14 -8.55
N GLY A 67 -8.66 -7.56 -9.40
CA GLY A 67 -10.11 -7.64 -9.24
C GLY A 67 -10.64 -9.06 -9.16
N HIS A 68 -10.09 -9.98 -9.96
CA HIS A 68 -10.59 -11.37 -10.06
C HIS A 68 -10.27 -12.24 -8.82
N VAL A 69 -9.42 -11.77 -7.91
CA VAL A 69 -9.09 -12.51 -6.67
C VAL A 69 -9.48 -11.73 -5.40
N ARG A 70 -10.22 -10.64 -5.53
CA ARG A 70 -10.71 -9.88 -4.38
C ARG A 70 -11.67 -10.72 -3.54
N GLY A 71 -11.77 -10.40 -2.24
CA GLY A 71 -12.62 -11.13 -1.31
C GLY A 71 -12.01 -12.41 -0.77
N ARG A 72 -10.74 -12.70 -1.05
CA ARG A 72 -10.03 -13.90 -0.58
C ARG A 72 -9.03 -13.63 0.54
N GLY A 73 -9.03 -12.39 1.09
CA GLY A 73 -8.13 -12.01 2.17
C GLY A 73 -6.70 -11.73 1.74
N ILE A 74 -6.42 -11.59 0.44
CA ILE A 74 -5.08 -11.34 -0.08
C ILE A 74 -4.59 -9.96 0.34
N GLY A 75 -5.43 -8.94 0.25
CA GLY A 75 -5.09 -7.57 0.66
C GLY A 75 -4.72 -7.49 2.14
N ARG A 76 -5.51 -8.15 2.99
CA ARG A 76 -5.22 -8.22 4.43
C ARG A 76 -3.88 -8.88 4.69
N ARG A 77 -3.60 -10.01 4.04
CA ARG A 77 -2.32 -10.72 4.21
C ARG A 77 -1.14 -9.91 3.71
N MET A 78 -1.31 -9.23 2.58
CA MET A 78 -0.27 -8.35 2.04
C MET A 78 0.03 -7.22 3.03
N LEU A 79 -1.01 -6.53 3.52
CA LEU A 79 -0.84 -5.44 4.47
C LEU A 79 -0.22 -5.92 5.79
N MET A 80 -0.64 -7.07 6.29
CA MET A 80 -0.04 -7.66 7.50
C MET A 80 1.45 -7.96 7.32
N LEU A 81 1.85 -8.44 6.14
CA LEU A 81 3.26 -8.67 5.82
C LEU A 81 4.04 -7.35 5.82
N LEU A 82 3.49 -6.31 5.21
CA LEU A 82 4.14 -4.99 5.17
C LEU A 82 4.28 -4.41 6.57
N ILE A 83 3.27 -4.56 7.42
CA ILE A 83 3.31 -4.13 8.82
C ILE A 83 4.41 -4.91 9.58
N GLU A 84 4.45 -6.22 9.42
CA GLU A 84 5.44 -7.07 10.07
C GLU A 84 6.87 -6.67 9.67
N ARG A 85 7.10 -6.41 8.39
CA ARG A 85 8.40 -5.94 7.90
C ARG A 85 8.76 -4.57 8.46
N SER A 86 7.79 -3.70 8.65
CA SER A 86 7.99 -2.38 9.27
C SER A 86 8.40 -2.51 10.73
N VAL A 87 7.76 -3.43 11.47
CA VAL A 87 8.15 -3.73 12.86
C VAL A 87 9.59 -4.26 12.92
N GLN A 88 9.93 -5.22 12.05
CA GLN A 88 11.26 -5.81 12.00
C GLN A 88 12.34 -4.77 11.65
N ALA A 89 12.00 -3.77 10.85
CA ALA A 89 12.91 -2.68 10.48
C ALA A 89 13.02 -1.59 11.56
N GLY A 90 12.29 -1.73 12.68
CA GLY A 90 12.36 -0.77 13.79
C GLY A 90 11.51 0.47 13.61
N MET A 91 10.57 0.47 12.68
CA MET A 91 9.66 1.59 12.49
C MET A 91 8.69 1.70 13.67
N GLN A 92 8.30 2.93 14.02
CA GLN A 92 7.41 3.23 15.13
C GLN A 92 5.96 3.35 14.69
N ASP A 93 5.72 3.85 13.49
CA ASP A 93 4.39 4.10 12.95
C ASP A 93 4.32 3.69 11.49
N VAL A 94 3.13 3.29 11.05
CA VAL A 94 2.81 3.09 9.64
C VAL A 94 1.73 4.10 9.25
N PHE A 95 1.97 4.83 8.16
CA PHE A 95 1.02 5.78 7.59
C PHE A 95 0.56 5.30 6.22
N LEU A 96 -0.67 5.64 5.89
CA LEU A 96 -1.20 5.48 4.53
C LEU A 96 -2.25 6.53 4.25
N GLU A 97 -2.49 6.81 2.97
CA GLU A 97 -3.58 7.64 2.52
C GLU A 97 -4.63 6.78 1.81
N VAL A 98 -5.90 7.13 1.98
CA VAL A 98 -7.01 6.44 1.35
C VAL A 98 -8.09 7.43 0.93
N ARG A 99 -8.76 7.14 -0.20
CA ARG A 99 -9.90 7.94 -0.66
C ARG A 99 -11.09 7.73 0.25
N PRO A 100 -11.80 8.80 0.69
CA PRO A 100 -13.06 8.65 1.40
C PRO A 100 -14.10 7.84 0.62
N SER A 101 -14.03 7.88 -0.71
CA SER A 101 -14.91 7.12 -1.60
C SER A 101 -14.62 5.61 -1.63
N ASN A 102 -13.62 5.14 -0.87
CA ASN A 102 -13.27 3.72 -0.79
C ASN A 102 -13.54 3.17 0.62
N PRO A 103 -14.82 3.01 1.02
CA PRO A 103 -15.16 2.56 2.39
C PRO A 103 -14.69 1.14 2.68
N HIS A 104 -14.56 0.30 1.67
CA HIS A 104 -14.10 -1.09 1.83
C HIS A 104 -12.64 -1.11 2.31
N ALA A 105 -11.77 -0.32 1.69
CA ALA A 105 -10.37 -0.21 2.11
C ALA A 105 -10.26 0.41 3.51
N ILE A 106 -11.05 1.46 3.79
CA ILE A 106 -11.07 2.10 5.11
C ILE A 106 -11.43 1.09 6.19
N ALA A 107 -12.47 0.27 5.96
CA ALA A 107 -12.90 -0.76 6.91
C ALA A 107 -11.78 -1.79 7.16
N LEU A 108 -11.05 -2.20 6.12
CA LEU A 108 -9.92 -3.11 6.25
C LEU A 108 -8.83 -2.48 7.14
N TYR A 109 -8.44 -1.25 6.86
CA TYR A 109 -7.38 -0.58 7.63
C TYR A 109 -7.80 -0.39 9.09
N GLN A 110 -9.03 0.05 9.34
CA GLN A 110 -9.55 0.20 10.69
C GLN A 110 -9.58 -1.13 11.45
N SER A 111 -9.93 -2.24 10.76
CA SER A 111 -9.94 -3.57 11.38
C SER A 111 -8.56 -4.03 11.83
N LEU A 112 -7.49 -3.47 11.26
CA LEU A 112 -6.10 -3.77 11.64
C LEU A 112 -5.54 -2.78 12.66
N GLY A 113 -6.33 -1.79 13.08
CA GLY A 113 -5.95 -0.84 14.12
C GLY A 113 -5.53 0.54 13.62
N PHE A 114 -5.63 0.81 12.32
CA PHE A 114 -5.36 2.15 11.80
C PHE A 114 -6.44 3.13 12.27
N VAL A 115 -6.03 4.35 12.60
CA VAL A 115 -6.91 5.45 13.01
C VAL A 115 -6.65 6.67 12.13
N GLU A 116 -7.70 7.46 11.89
CA GLU A 116 -7.56 8.71 11.14
C GLU A 116 -6.81 9.74 11.99
N VAL A 117 -5.76 10.33 11.42
CA VAL A 117 -4.94 11.35 12.07
C VAL A 117 -4.92 12.66 11.29
N GLY A 118 -5.44 12.69 10.09
CA GLY A 118 -5.45 13.89 9.28
C GLY A 118 -6.13 13.70 7.95
N ARG A 119 -6.07 14.75 7.14
CA ARG A 119 -6.68 14.78 5.82
C ARG A 119 -5.82 15.64 4.90
N ARG A 120 -5.56 15.16 3.68
CA ARG A 120 -4.91 15.94 2.63
C ARG A 120 -5.96 16.39 1.65
N ARG A 121 -6.20 17.70 1.56
CA ARG A 121 -7.22 18.27 0.67
C ARG A 121 -6.78 18.16 -0.78
N GLY A 122 -7.71 17.71 -1.65
CA GLY A 122 -7.50 17.66 -3.09
C GLY A 122 -6.31 16.78 -3.52
N TYR A 123 -5.97 15.75 -2.75
CA TYR A 123 -4.78 14.91 -2.98
C TYR A 123 -4.93 14.03 -4.21
N TYR A 124 -6.12 13.45 -4.43
CA TYR A 124 -6.37 12.51 -5.53
C TYR A 124 -7.11 13.20 -6.68
N GLN A 125 -6.84 12.76 -7.92
CA GLN A 125 -7.63 13.11 -9.07
C GLN A 125 -8.98 12.39 -9.02
N ALA A 126 -10.04 13.06 -9.48
CA ALA A 126 -11.39 12.50 -9.55
C ALA A 126 -12.02 12.89 -10.88
N GLU A 127 -13.15 12.24 -11.27
CA GLU A 127 -13.87 12.58 -12.50
C GLU A 127 -14.31 14.04 -12.54
N VAL A 128 -14.74 14.56 -11.37
CA VAL A 128 -15.10 15.96 -11.20
C VAL A 128 -14.21 16.55 -10.12
N GLY A 129 -13.24 17.38 -10.53
CA GLY A 129 -12.32 18.04 -9.60
C GLY A 129 -11.34 17.06 -8.96
N ARG A 130 -11.18 17.17 -7.64
CA ARG A 130 -10.24 16.36 -6.87
C ARG A 130 -10.91 15.84 -5.61
N GLU A 131 -10.39 14.73 -5.10
CA GLU A 131 -10.86 14.10 -3.87
C GLU A 131 -9.77 14.23 -2.79
N ASP A 132 -10.19 14.44 -1.52
CA ASP A 132 -9.28 14.47 -0.40
C ASP A 132 -8.72 13.07 -0.12
N ALA A 133 -7.60 13.03 0.60
CA ALA A 133 -7.08 11.78 1.18
C ALA A 133 -7.30 11.81 2.69
N LEU A 134 -7.83 10.71 3.23
CA LEU A 134 -7.75 10.47 4.67
C LEU A 134 -6.37 9.94 4.98
N VAL A 135 -5.72 10.49 6.00
CA VAL A 135 -4.41 10.00 6.47
C VAL A 135 -4.67 9.10 7.67
N LEU A 136 -4.30 7.85 7.56
CA LEU A 136 -4.46 6.85 8.60
C LEU A 136 -3.09 6.46 9.17
N LYS A 137 -3.06 6.15 10.46
CA LYS A 137 -1.85 5.80 11.19
C LYS A 137 -2.08 4.55 12.03
N LEU A 138 -1.10 3.65 12.00
CA LEU A 138 -1.01 2.52 12.92
C LEU A 138 0.25 2.68 13.75
N SER A 139 0.10 2.75 15.08
CA SER A 139 1.24 2.75 16.00
C SER A 139 1.73 1.31 16.16
N LEU A 140 3.03 1.10 15.96
CA LEU A 140 3.64 -0.22 16.04
C LEU A 140 4.16 -0.49 17.45
N PRO A 141 4.24 -1.79 17.86
CA PRO A 141 4.83 -2.13 19.15
C PRO A 141 6.30 -1.71 19.19
N VAL A 142 6.72 -1.13 20.33
CA VAL A 142 8.11 -0.78 20.54
C VAL A 142 8.90 -2.09 20.71
N LYS A 143 9.96 -2.25 19.91
CA LYS A 143 10.85 -3.38 20.03
C LYS A 143 11.56 -3.26 21.38
N SER A 144 11.24 -4.15 22.33
CA SER A 144 11.91 -4.11 23.61
C SER A 144 13.36 -4.61 23.44
N ASP A 145 14.31 -3.88 24.04
CA ASP A 145 15.75 -4.24 24.06
C ASP A 145 16.05 -5.28 25.14
N GLY A 146 15.04 -6.01 25.55
CA GLY A 146 15.17 -7.01 26.60
C GLY A 146 15.40 -8.41 26.11
#